data_39c51727767e4493431179771097f2f3
#
_entry.id   39c51727767e4493431179771097f2f3
#
_cell.length_a   1.000
_cell.length_b   1.000
_cell.length_c   1.000
_cell.angle_alpha   90.00
_cell.angle_beta   90.00
_cell.angle_gamma   90.00
#
_symmetry.space_group_name_H-M   'P 1'
#
loop_
_entity.id
_entity.type
_entity.pdbx_description
1 polymer ?
#
loop_
_entity_poly.entity_id
_entity_poly.type
_entity_poly.pdbx_seq_one_letter_code
_entity_poly.pdbx_strand_id
1 'polypeptide(L)'
;MLRDRERSIDTLRGLAVFTMVGANMAGSVVAQPHPLGLRLYGSFAAPLFILLSGMMVAYTAQTKEHRWKYFLLRGAMIMMMGVFVDVVIWKGVCPFVDVDVLYLIGLSVPLAFLYLRLGKSYQWIVIVLIFLLTPFLQKILGYTEYVNPIYLWGEQIKEVPVKTQTSIFNHWIIDGWFPIFPWLGFSLLGVKFAHRRRKDQTFNPFGKKSIFLLGLGILIIGIMIWWLYPGSLLIRGEAIELFYPPTIGYIITAIGLILMLFYIVNRMPSLFIYNPLRYLGESSLFMYVLHIPLIEYVISPTWSGQSVQKFILIYIGFLFFLILIAYGLRVLKSTWRDRPFIIRFLIGG
;
A
#
# COMPACT_ATOMS: atom_id res chain seq x y z
N MET A 1 -7.64 11.32 23.48
CA MET A 1 -6.76 10.15 23.19
C MET A 1 -7.28 9.26 22.05
N LEU A 2 -8.51 8.72 22.06
CA LEU A 2 -9.04 7.96 20.92
C LEU A 2 -9.07 8.80 19.62
N ARG A 3 -9.50 10.06 19.68
CA ARG A 3 -9.52 10.99 18.52
C ARG A 3 -8.15 11.24 17.90
N ASP A 4 -7.08 11.39 18.71
CA ASP A 4 -5.74 11.65 18.18
C ASP A 4 -5.11 10.39 17.58
N ARG A 5 -5.52 9.22 18.07
CA ARG A 5 -5.11 7.93 17.55
C ARG A 5 -5.66 7.67 16.14
N GLU A 6 -6.94 7.99 15.93
CA GLU A 6 -7.57 7.90 14.61
C GLU A 6 -6.95 8.90 13.64
N ARG A 7 -6.69 10.14 14.10
CA ARG A 7 -6.06 11.18 13.28
C ARG A 7 -4.70 10.79 12.71
N SER A 8 -3.83 10.14 13.50
CA SER A 8 -2.51 9.69 13.00
C SER A 8 -2.65 8.63 11.91
N ILE A 9 -3.58 7.67 12.09
CA ILE A 9 -3.83 6.59 11.13
C ILE A 9 -4.42 7.18 9.85
N ASP A 10 -5.40 8.07 9.96
CA ASP A 10 -6.01 8.70 8.79
C ASP A 10 -4.99 9.59 8.05
N THR A 11 -4.10 10.28 8.77
CA THR A 11 -2.99 11.02 8.15
C THR A 11 -2.08 10.08 7.36
N LEU A 12 -1.66 8.95 7.94
CA LEU A 12 -0.79 7.97 7.27
C LEU A 12 -1.49 7.29 6.08
N ARG A 13 -2.79 6.98 6.20
CA ARG A 13 -3.59 6.46 5.08
C ARG A 13 -3.70 7.49 3.96
N GLY A 14 -3.92 8.76 4.32
CA GLY A 14 -3.94 9.85 3.35
C GLY A 14 -2.59 10.08 2.69
N LEU A 15 -1.49 9.93 3.42
CA LEU A 15 -0.15 9.98 2.84
C LEU A 15 0.06 8.85 1.83
N ALA A 16 -0.41 7.63 2.15
CA ALA A 16 -0.34 6.51 1.22
C ALA A 16 -1.20 6.75 -0.04
N VAL A 17 -2.41 7.32 0.09
CA VAL A 17 -3.23 7.73 -1.07
C VAL A 17 -2.54 8.83 -1.87
N PHE A 18 -2.00 9.84 -1.20
CA PHE A 18 -1.26 10.94 -1.83
C PHE A 18 -0.13 10.40 -2.70
N THR A 19 0.74 9.56 -2.16
CA THR A 19 1.90 9.01 -2.91
C THR A 19 1.47 8.03 -4.00
N MET A 20 0.44 7.22 -3.77
CA MET A 20 -0.12 6.26 -4.74
C MET A 20 -0.68 6.98 -5.98
N VAL A 21 -1.46 8.05 -5.79
CA VAL A 21 -2.00 8.85 -6.90
C VAL A 21 -0.87 9.40 -7.77
N GLY A 22 0.22 9.88 -7.14
CA GLY A 22 1.39 10.36 -7.85
C GLY A 22 2.12 9.26 -8.63
N ALA A 23 2.25 8.06 -8.06
CA ALA A 23 2.86 6.92 -8.72
C ALA A 23 2.07 6.49 -9.97
N ASN A 24 0.76 6.26 -9.80
CA ASN A 24 -0.11 5.81 -10.90
C ASN A 24 -0.21 6.86 -12.02
N MET A 25 -0.24 8.15 -11.66
CA MET A 25 -0.28 9.20 -12.68
C MET A 25 1.07 9.38 -13.39
N ALA A 26 2.19 9.18 -12.69
CA ALA A 26 3.51 9.38 -13.26
C ALA A 26 3.82 8.38 -14.39
N GLY A 27 3.35 7.14 -14.26
CA GLY A 27 3.53 6.10 -15.28
C GLY A 27 3.00 6.50 -16.65
N SER A 28 1.81 7.11 -16.68
CA SER A 28 1.13 7.48 -17.92
C SER A 28 1.42 8.91 -18.37
N VAL A 29 1.76 9.83 -17.46
CA VAL A 29 1.91 11.28 -17.78
C VAL A 29 3.36 11.65 -18.06
N VAL A 30 4.35 11.08 -17.37
CA VAL A 30 5.76 11.48 -17.51
C VAL A 30 6.41 10.77 -18.68
N ALA A 31 7.15 11.51 -19.50
CA ALA A 31 7.96 10.92 -20.57
C ALA A 31 9.02 9.96 -20.00
N GLN A 32 9.22 8.84 -20.68
CA GLN A 32 10.28 7.90 -20.34
C GLN A 32 11.67 8.41 -20.80
N PRO A 33 12.76 8.04 -20.13
CA PRO A 33 12.83 7.22 -18.90
C PRO A 33 12.42 7.99 -17.63
N HIS A 34 11.70 7.35 -16.76
CA HIS A 34 11.25 7.96 -15.50
C HIS A 34 12.43 8.21 -14.53
N PRO A 35 12.56 9.42 -13.96
CA PRO A 35 13.64 9.71 -13.01
C PRO A 35 13.59 8.83 -11.77
N LEU A 36 14.76 8.39 -11.29
CA LEU A 36 14.86 7.52 -10.11
C LEU A 36 14.15 8.08 -8.88
N GLY A 37 14.25 9.39 -8.63
CA GLY A 37 13.55 10.03 -7.50
C GLY A 37 12.04 9.87 -7.54
N LEU A 38 11.42 9.94 -8.73
CA LEU A 38 10.00 9.72 -8.92
C LEU A 38 9.62 8.25 -8.72
N ARG A 39 10.46 7.33 -9.19
CA ARG A 39 10.28 5.89 -8.99
C ARG A 39 10.37 5.50 -7.52
N LEU A 40 11.36 6.03 -6.79
CA LEU A 40 11.48 5.85 -5.34
C LEU A 40 10.26 6.41 -4.60
N TYR A 41 9.79 7.60 -4.99
CA TYR A 41 8.60 8.21 -4.41
C TYR A 41 7.37 7.32 -4.50
N GLY A 42 7.09 6.72 -5.66
CA GLY A 42 5.95 5.83 -5.88
C GLY A 42 6.06 4.50 -5.13
N SER A 43 7.28 3.99 -4.99
CA SER A 43 7.51 2.62 -4.48
C SER A 43 7.08 2.38 -3.04
N PHE A 44 6.91 3.40 -2.20
CA PHE A 44 6.63 3.22 -0.77
C PHE A 44 5.16 3.43 -0.37
N ALA A 45 4.28 3.77 -1.31
CA ALA A 45 2.85 3.91 -1.06
C ALA A 45 2.19 2.58 -0.66
N ALA A 46 2.45 1.53 -1.43
CA ALA A 46 1.82 0.22 -1.26
C ALA A 46 2.14 -0.46 0.08
N PRO A 47 3.41 -0.59 0.52
CA PRO A 47 3.71 -1.23 1.80
C PRO A 47 3.09 -0.49 2.99
N LEU A 48 3.03 0.85 2.95
CA LEU A 48 2.36 1.64 3.98
C LEU A 48 0.84 1.38 3.98
N PHE A 49 0.19 1.38 2.81
CA PHE A 49 -1.25 1.18 2.70
C PHE A 49 -1.67 -0.23 3.16
N ILE A 50 -0.94 -1.26 2.74
CA ILE A 50 -1.18 -2.66 3.11
C ILE A 50 -0.96 -2.86 4.62
N LEU A 51 0.10 -2.29 5.19
CA LEU A 51 0.36 -2.35 6.63
C LEU A 51 -0.78 -1.71 7.44
N LEU A 52 -1.25 -0.53 7.01
CA LEU A 52 -2.36 0.15 7.68
C LEU A 52 -3.67 -0.64 7.58
N SER A 53 -3.90 -1.38 6.49
CA SER A 53 -5.06 -2.28 6.37
C SER A 53 -5.06 -3.35 7.47
N GLY A 54 -3.92 -4.01 7.69
CA GLY A 54 -3.74 -4.98 8.79
C GLY A 54 -3.93 -4.37 10.18
N MET A 55 -3.43 -3.15 10.40
CA MET A 55 -3.69 -2.41 11.65
C MET A 55 -5.18 -2.22 11.89
N MET A 56 -5.95 -1.87 10.86
CA MET A 56 -7.40 -1.65 10.97
C MET A 56 -8.15 -2.95 11.32
N VAL A 57 -7.71 -4.10 10.81
CA VAL A 57 -8.26 -5.41 11.21
C VAL A 57 -8.08 -5.61 12.71
N ALA A 58 -6.87 -5.40 13.22
CA ALA A 58 -6.58 -5.57 14.64
C ALA A 58 -7.38 -4.59 15.52
N TYR A 59 -7.53 -3.33 15.11
CA TYR A 59 -8.36 -2.36 15.85
C TYR A 59 -9.83 -2.77 15.86
N THR A 60 -10.37 -3.17 14.71
CA THR A 60 -11.79 -3.59 14.61
C THR A 60 -12.05 -4.83 15.46
N ALA A 61 -11.18 -5.83 15.41
CA ALA A 61 -11.28 -7.06 16.19
C ALA A 61 -11.21 -6.81 17.71
N GLN A 62 -10.57 -5.72 18.13
CA GLN A 62 -10.37 -5.41 19.56
C GLN A 62 -11.43 -4.46 20.13
N THR A 63 -12.09 -3.66 19.29
CA THR A 63 -13.08 -2.67 19.73
C THR A 63 -14.50 -3.20 19.72
N LYS A 64 -14.79 -4.23 18.94
CA LYS A 64 -16.11 -4.85 18.81
C LYS A 64 -15.96 -6.36 18.75
N GLU A 65 -16.86 -7.10 19.38
CA GLU A 65 -16.93 -8.56 19.28
C GLU A 65 -17.44 -9.00 17.89
N HIS A 66 -16.57 -8.83 16.89
CA HIS A 66 -16.89 -9.30 15.56
C HIS A 66 -16.47 -10.76 15.39
N ARG A 67 -17.41 -11.58 14.89
CA ARG A 67 -17.11 -12.98 14.50
C ARG A 67 -16.30 -13.01 13.22
N TRP A 68 -15.63 -14.10 12.98
CA TRP A 68 -14.79 -14.30 11.77
C TRP A 68 -15.56 -14.02 10.47
N LYS A 69 -16.87 -14.34 10.42
CA LYS A 69 -17.75 -14.05 9.27
C LYS A 69 -17.77 -12.57 8.86
N TYR A 70 -17.63 -11.66 9.82
CA TYR A 70 -17.55 -10.22 9.51
C TYR A 70 -16.28 -9.89 8.70
N PHE A 71 -15.12 -10.45 9.10
CA PHE A 71 -13.85 -10.20 8.40
C PHE A 71 -13.82 -10.88 7.04
N LEU A 72 -14.42 -12.08 6.92
CA LEU A 72 -14.57 -12.77 5.65
C LEU A 72 -15.44 -11.95 4.68
N LEU A 73 -16.61 -11.49 5.12
CA LEU A 73 -17.50 -10.68 4.30
C LEU A 73 -16.84 -9.35 3.90
N ARG A 74 -16.16 -8.69 4.85
CA ARG A 74 -15.45 -7.44 4.57
C ARG A 74 -14.32 -7.67 3.56
N GLY A 75 -13.56 -8.75 3.67
CA GLY A 75 -12.54 -9.13 2.69
C GLY A 75 -13.13 -9.39 1.31
N ALA A 76 -14.23 -10.16 1.24
CA ALA A 76 -14.94 -10.43 0.00
C ALA A 76 -15.47 -9.13 -0.66
N MET A 77 -16.00 -8.20 0.11
CA MET A 77 -16.44 -6.90 -0.43
C MET A 77 -15.29 -6.08 -1.02
N ILE A 78 -14.10 -6.12 -0.38
CA ILE A 78 -12.91 -5.44 -0.92
C ILE A 78 -12.46 -6.11 -2.22
N MET A 79 -12.47 -7.45 -2.29
CA MET A 79 -12.18 -8.18 -3.53
C MET A 79 -13.19 -7.86 -4.64
N MET A 80 -14.47 -7.74 -4.31
CA MET A 80 -15.50 -7.33 -5.28
C MET A 80 -15.27 -5.92 -5.82
N MET A 81 -14.68 -5.02 -5.03
CA MET A 81 -14.21 -3.72 -5.55
C MET A 81 -13.04 -3.90 -6.53
N GLY A 82 -12.14 -4.86 -6.30
CA GLY A 82 -11.11 -5.24 -7.28
C GLY A 82 -11.73 -5.74 -8.58
N VAL A 83 -12.70 -6.64 -8.50
CA VAL A 83 -13.47 -7.10 -9.70
C VAL A 83 -14.13 -5.92 -10.43
N PHE A 84 -14.70 -4.98 -9.70
CA PHE A 84 -15.28 -3.78 -10.30
C PHE A 84 -14.22 -2.94 -11.04
N VAL A 85 -13.04 -2.78 -10.47
CA VAL A 85 -11.92 -2.07 -11.11
C VAL A 85 -11.49 -2.78 -12.39
N ASP A 86 -11.28 -4.10 -12.34
CA ASP A 86 -10.83 -4.88 -13.50
C ASP A 86 -11.85 -4.86 -14.65
N VAL A 87 -13.12 -5.14 -14.33
CA VAL A 87 -14.16 -5.31 -15.35
C VAL A 87 -14.66 -3.97 -15.90
N VAL A 88 -14.86 -2.97 -15.02
CA VAL A 88 -15.52 -1.72 -15.39
C VAL A 88 -14.49 -0.64 -15.73
N ILE A 89 -13.44 -0.50 -14.93
CA ILE A 89 -12.45 0.58 -15.13
C ILE A 89 -11.42 0.15 -16.16
N TRP A 90 -10.78 -1.02 -16.01
CA TRP A 90 -9.80 -1.53 -16.96
C TRP A 90 -10.41 -2.21 -18.20
N LYS A 91 -11.75 -2.25 -18.31
CA LYS A 91 -12.51 -2.70 -19.49
C LYS A 91 -12.13 -4.10 -19.98
N GLY A 92 -12.21 -5.09 -19.12
CA GLY A 92 -12.11 -6.49 -19.51
C GLY A 92 -10.82 -7.19 -19.08
N VAL A 93 -10.09 -6.64 -18.13
CA VAL A 93 -9.09 -7.42 -17.41
C VAL A 93 -9.79 -8.54 -16.69
N CYS A 94 -9.27 -9.78 -16.85
CA CYS A 94 -9.89 -10.96 -16.26
C CYS A 94 -9.73 -10.90 -14.72
N PRO A 95 -10.83 -10.90 -13.95
CA PRO A 95 -10.76 -10.82 -12.49
C PRO A 95 -9.93 -11.95 -11.88
N PHE A 96 -9.27 -11.66 -10.77
CA PHE A 96 -8.43 -12.57 -9.99
C PHE A 96 -7.14 -13.04 -10.68
N VAL A 97 -6.85 -12.63 -11.92
CA VAL A 97 -5.64 -13.07 -12.63
C VAL A 97 -4.43 -12.24 -12.21
N ASP A 98 -4.49 -10.93 -12.34
CA ASP A 98 -3.32 -10.06 -12.15
C ASP A 98 -3.02 -9.72 -10.68
N VAL A 99 -3.95 -10.01 -9.79
CA VAL A 99 -3.83 -9.83 -8.33
C VAL A 99 -3.44 -8.40 -7.93
N ASP A 100 -4.32 -7.43 -8.26
CA ASP A 100 -4.17 -6.05 -7.79
C ASP A 100 -4.26 -5.95 -6.26
N VAL A 101 -3.86 -4.81 -5.72
CA VAL A 101 -3.76 -4.54 -4.27
C VAL A 101 -5.08 -4.77 -3.52
N LEU A 102 -6.24 -4.56 -4.16
CA LEU A 102 -7.55 -4.84 -3.55
C LEU A 102 -7.80 -6.33 -3.32
N TYR A 103 -7.32 -7.19 -4.21
CA TYR A 103 -7.39 -8.65 -3.99
C TYR A 103 -6.54 -9.09 -2.83
N LEU A 104 -5.30 -8.58 -2.75
CA LEU A 104 -4.42 -8.85 -1.63
C LEU A 104 -5.02 -8.37 -0.30
N ILE A 105 -5.49 -7.12 -0.24
CA ILE A 105 -6.09 -6.56 0.98
C ILE A 105 -7.33 -7.36 1.36
N GLY A 106 -8.20 -7.69 0.41
CA GLY A 106 -9.38 -8.50 0.64
C GLY A 106 -9.05 -9.86 1.25
N LEU A 107 -8.04 -10.56 0.71
CA LEU A 107 -7.52 -11.81 1.25
C LEU A 107 -6.85 -11.62 2.62
N SER A 108 -6.11 -10.53 2.79
CA SER A 108 -5.36 -10.28 4.02
C SER A 108 -6.28 -10.01 5.23
N VAL A 109 -7.48 -9.47 5.04
CA VAL A 109 -8.42 -9.14 6.12
C VAL A 109 -8.80 -10.38 6.95
N PRO A 110 -9.36 -11.48 6.40
CA PRO A 110 -9.64 -12.69 7.18
C PRO A 110 -8.38 -13.37 7.69
N LEU A 111 -7.27 -13.38 6.92
CA LEU A 111 -6.01 -13.97 7.35
C LEU A 111 -5.39 -13.21 8.53
N ALA A 112 -5.41 -11.88 8.53
CA ALA A 112 -4.97 -11.06 9.64
C ALA A 112 -5.81 -11.27 10.90
N PHE A 113 -7.12 -11.51 10.76
CA PHE A 113 -7.97 -11.87 11.89
C PHE A 113 -7.61 -13.26 12.47
N LEU A 114 -7.37 -14.26 11.65
CA LEU A 114 -6.91 -15.58 12.10
C LEU A 114 -5.52 -15.50 12.75
N TYR A 115 -4.62 -14.72 12.16
CA TYR A 115 -3.29 -14.46 12.72
C TYR A 115 -3.33 -13.86 14.13
N LEU A 116 -4.34 -13.05 14.49
CA LEU A 116 -4.52 -12.53 15.84
C LEU A 116 -4.67 -13.63 16.91
N ARG A 117 -5.10 -14.84 16.52
CA ARG A 117 -5.28 -15.99 17.42
C ARG A 117 -3.98 -16.75 17.71
N LEU A 118 -2.95 -16.51 16.91
CA LEU A 118 -1.65 -17.16 17.12
C LEU A 118 -0.93 -16.60 18.35
N GLY A 119 -0.14 -17.43 18.99
CA GLY A 119 0.76 -16.99 20.06
C GLY A 119 1.79 -15.96 19.58
N LYS A 120 2.23 -15.07 20.45
CA LYS A 120 3.09 -13.92 20.09
C LYS A 120 4.37 -14.31 19.35
N SER A 121 5.00 -15.43 19.72
CA SER A 121 6.20 -15.94 19.07
C SER A 121 5.90 -16.44 17.66
N TYR A 122 4.84 -17.23 17.48
CA TYR A 122 4.41 -17.72 16.17
C TYR A 122 4.04 -16.58 15.22
N GLN A 123 3.48 -15.50 15.76
CA GLN A 123 3.18 -14.32 14.96
C GLN A 123 4.45 -13.73 14.32
N TRP A 124 5.55 -13.60 15.06
CA TRP A 124 6.81 -13.11 14.49
C TRP A 124 7.43 -14.11 13.51
N ILE A 125 7.36 -15.42 13.82
CA ILE A 125 7.86 -16.48 12.92
C ILE A 125 7.16 -16.38 11.56
N VAL A 126 5.83 -16.23 11.52
CA VAL A 126 5.07 -16.13 10.26
C VAL A 126 5.50 -14.91 9.44
N ILE A 127 5.65 -13.72 10.06
CA ILE A 127 6.10 -12.51 9.34
C ILE A 127 7.50 -12.72 8.76
N VAL A 128 8.43 -13.20 9.58
CA VAL A 128 9.82 -13.43 9.17
C VAL A 128 9.89 -14.47 8.05
N LEU A 129 9.15 -15.57 8.16
CA LEU A 129 9.08 -16.60 7.12
C LEU A 129 8.55 -16.05 5.80
N ILE A 130 7.49 -15.23 5.82
CA ILE A 130 6.96 -14.62 4.58
C ILE A 130 8.06 -13.80 3.89
N PHE A 131 8.77 -12.95 4.63
CA PHE A 131 9.81 -12.12 4.03
C PHE A 131 11.03 -12.92 3.57
N LEU A 132 11.49 -13.91 4.35
CA LEU A 132 12.66 -14.73 4.01
C LEU A 132 12.39 -15.71 2.87
N LEU A 133 11.18 -16.26 2.78
CA LEU A 133 10.81 -17.17 1.68
C LEU A 133 10.60 -16.45 0.36
N THR A 134 10.34 -15.14 0.38
CA THR A 134 10.06 -14.37 -0.85
C THR A 134 11.13 -14.54 -1.92
N PRO A 135 12.43 -14.26 -1.70
CA PRO A 135 13.43 -14.38 -2.76
C PRO A 135 13.61 -15.84 -3.24
N PHE A 136 13.44 -16.81 -2.34
CA PHE A 136 13.49 -18.22 -2.69
C PHE A 136 12.34 -18.62 -3.63
N LEU A 137 11.11 -18.20 -3.32
CA LEU A 137 9.94 -18.44 -4.16
C LEU A 137 10.05 -17.71 -5.50
N GLN A 138 10.56 -16.47 -5.52
CA GLN A 138 10.82 -15.73 -6.75
C GLN A 138 11.76 -16.49 -7.67
N LYS A 139 12.82 -17.09 -7.11
CA LYS A 139 13.80 -17.87 -7.89
C LYS A 139 13.22 -19.17 -8.46
N ILE A 140 12.36 -19.87 -7.71
CA ILE A 140 11.77 -21.14 -8.15
C ILE A 140 10.60 -20.92 -9.10
N LEU A 141 9.68 -20.02 -8.77
CA LEU A 141 8.43 -19.83 -9.50
C LEU A 141 8.61 -18.90 -10.70
N GLY A 142 9.49 -17.88 -10.59
CA GLY A 142 9.77 -16.93 -11.65
C GLY A 142 8.66 -15.92 -11.92
N TYR A 143 8.89 -15.07 -12.91
CA TYR A 143 8.00 -13.97 -13.34
C TYR A 143 7.60 -14.14 -14.81
N THR A 144 6.45 -13.59 -15.20
CA THR A 144 5.97 -13.55 -16.57
C THR A 144 6.82 -12.64 -17.46
N GLU A 145 6.82 -12.94 -18.76
CA GLU A 145 7.70 -12.33 -19.77
C GLU A 145 7.44 -10.83 -20.04
N TYR A 146 6.24 -10.33 -19.78
CA TYR A 146 5.88 -8.92 -20.04
C TYR A 146 6.50 -7.91 -19.05
N VAL A 147 7.49 -8.33 -18.28
CA VAL A 147 8.28 -7.45 -17.42
C VAL A 147 9.61 -7.13 -18.05
N ASN A 148 9.95 -5.85 -18.18
CA ASN A 148 11.18 -5.38 -18.73
C ASN A 148 12.22 -5.10 -17.63
N PRO A 149 13.52 -5.42 -17.83
CA PRO A 149 14.55 -5.13 -16.85
C PRO A 149 14.78 -3.64 -16.68
N ILE A 150 15.08 -3.24 -15.45
CA ILE A 150 15.46 -1.88 -15.08
C ILE A 150 16.85 -1.91 -14.46
N TYR A 151 17.67 -0.96 -14.85
CA TYR A 151 19.00 -0.75 -14.26
C TYR A 151 18.95 0.46 -13.32
N LEU A 152 19.24 0.24 -12.04
CA LEU A 152 19.32 1.31 -11.03
C LEU A 152 20.74 1.88 -10.93
N TRP A 153 21.70 0.99 -10.74
CA TRP A 153 23.12 1.26 -10.59
C TRP A 153 23.92 0.00 -10.97
N GLY A 154 24.64 0.08 -12.06
CA GLY A 154 25.44 -1.04 -12.57
C GLY A 154 24.61 -2.18 -13.18
N GLU A 155 25.25 -3.33 -13.39
CA GLU A 155 24.58 -4.52 -13.88
C GLU A 155 23.68 -5.15 -12.82
N GLN A 156 22.47 -5.53 -13.22
CA GLN A 156 21.57 -6.25 -12.34
C GLN A 156 21.94 -7.72 -12.26
N ILE A 157 21.90 -8.25 -11.04
CA ILE A 157 22.02 -9.69 -10.82
C ILE A 157 20.69 -10.33 -11.26
N LYS A 158 20.72 -11.15 -12.30
CA LYS A 158 19.55 -11.92 -12.75
C LYS A 158 19.28 -13.06 -11.79
N GLU A 159 18.49 -12.80 -10.78
CA GLU A 159 18.14 -13.80 -9.76
C GLU A 159 16.77 -14.45 -10.03
N VAL A 160 15.93 -13.80 -10.83
CA VAL A 160 14.55 -14.24 -11.07
C VAL A 160 14.39 -14.69 -12.52
N PRO A 161 14.04 -15.95 -12.77
CA PRO A 161 13.77 -16.44 -14.12
C PRO A 161 12.49 -15.79 -14.66
N VAL A 162 12.56 -15.28 -15.89
CA VAL A 162 11.41 -14.79 -16.64
C VAL A 162 10.82 -15.93 -17.44
N LYS A 163 9.52 -16.13 -17.38
CA LYS A 163 8.77 -17.19 -18.07
C LYS A 163 7.77 -16.60 -19.06
N THR A 164 7.53 -17.27 -20.16
CA THR A 164 6.54 -16.86 -21.18
C THR A 164 5.12 -16.84 -20.62
N GLN A 165 4.80 -17.82 -19.76
CA GLN A 165 3.51 -17.89 -19.08
C GLN A 165 3.66 -18.44 -17.67
N THR A 166 2.83 -17.95 -16.74
CA THR A 166 2.69 -18.48 -15.40
C THR A 166 1.20 -18.76 -15.11
N SER A 167 0.93 -19.58 -14.10
CA SER A 167 -0.44 -19.89 -13.70
C SER A 167 -1.03 -18.79 -12.84
N ILE A 168 -2.37 -18.72 -12.76
CA ILE A 168 -3.10 -17.85 -11.81
C ILE A 168 -2.60 -18.09 -10.38
N PHE A 169 -2.29 -19.33 -10.02
CA PHE A 169 -1.73 -19.66 -8.71
C PHE A 169 -0.37 -18.98 -8.49
N ASN A 170 0.49 -18.96 -9.53
CA ASN A 170 1.76 -18.26 -9.46
C ASN A 170 1.59 -16.74 -9.25
N HIS A 171 0.60 -16.13 -9.95
CA HIS A 171 0.26 -14.72 -9.76
C HIS A 171 -0.17 -14.41 -8.32
N TRP A 172 -0.95 -15.27 -7.70
CA TRP A 172 -1.34 -15.10 -6.29
C TRP A 172 -0.17 -15.27 -5.32
N ILE A 173 0.77 -16.16 -5.62
CA ILE A 173 1.88 -16.45 -4.71
C ILE A 173 3.00 -15.44 -4.86
N ILE A 174 3.47 -15.13 -6.10
CA ILE A 174 4.75 -14.42 -6.27
C ILE A 174 4.79 -13.38 -7.38
N ASP A 175 4.13 -13.56 -8.54
CA ASP A 175 4.34 -12.72 -9.72
C ASP A 175 3.15 -11.85 -10.14
N GLY A 176 2.05 -11.80 -9.40
CA GLY A 176 0.99 -10.82 -9.57
C GLY A 176 1.46 -9.39 -9.25
N TRP A 177 0.60 -8.40 -9.41
CA TRP A 177 0.92 -7.02 -9.03
C TRP A 177 1.20 -6.90 -7.54
N PHE A 178 0.35 -7.53 -6.71
CA PHE A 178 0.49 -7.57 -5.24
C PHE A 178 0.27 -8.99 -4.72
N PRO A 179 1.22 -9.91 -4.95
CA PRO A 179 1.10 -11.30 -4.53
C PRO A 179 1.20 -11.45 -3.01
N ILE A 180 0.85 -12.64 -2.50
CA ILE A 180 0.93 -12.95 -1.08
C ILE A 180 2.36 -12.70 -0.53
N PHE A 181 3.38 -13.13 -1.26
CA PHE A 181 4.80 -12.91 -0.88
C PHE A 181 5.39 -11.73 -1.64
N PRO A 182 5.88 -10.68 -0.95
CA PRO A 182 5.98 -10.49 0.52
C PRO A 182 4.80 -9.69 1.12
N TRP A 183 3.81 -9.29 0.34
CA TRP A 183 2.87 -8.24 0.68
C TRP A 183 1.98 -8.56 1.88
N LEU A 184 1.58 -9.83 2.05
CA LEU A 184 0.86 -10.26 3.26
C LEU A 184 1.68 -9.99 4.53
N GLY A 185 3.02 -10.11 4.46
CA GLY A 185 3.92 -9.81 5.58
C GLY A 185 3.76 -8.38 6.11
N PHE A 186 3.57 -7.39 5.22
CA PHE A 186 3.29 -6.01 5.64
C PHE A 186 1.94 -5.89 6.35
N SER A 187 0.89 -6.55 5.88
CA SER A 187 -0.41 -6.56 6.55
C SER A 187 -0.31 -7.15 7.97
N LEU A 188 0.36 -8.31 8.11
CA LEU A 188 0.56 -8.95 9.40
C LEU A 188 1.47 -8.13 10.34
N LEU A 189 2.47 -7.43 9.81
CA LEU A 189 3.28 -6.48 10.58
C LEU A 189 2.41 -5.32 11.09
N GLY A 190 1.44 -4.86 10.30
CA GLY A 190 0.45 -3.88 10.72
C GLY A 190 -0.38 -4.34 11.91
N VAL A 191 -0.79 -5.61 11.96
CA VAL A 191 -1.45 -6.20 13.13
C VAL A 191 -0.57 -6.10 14.39
N LYS A 192 0.73 -6.36 14.27
CA LYS A 192 1.69 -6.23 15.39
C LYS A 192 1.82 -4.78 15.86
N PHE A 193 1.84 -3.83 14.93
CA PHE A 193 1.90 -2.40 15.25
C PHE A 193 0.64 -1.94 16.02
N ALA A 194 -0.53 -2.42 15.63
CA ALA A 194 -1.76 -2.15 16.36
C ALA A 194 -1.74 -2.68 17.80
N HIS A 195 -1.26 -3.91 18.01
CA HIS A 195 -1.11 -4.51 19.34
C HIS A 195 -0.20 -3.71 20.27
N ARG A 196 0.95 -3.27 19.75
CA ARG A 196 1.90 -2.47 20.53
C ARG A 196 1.29 -1.14 20.97
N ARG A 197 0.48 -0.53 20.11
CA ARG A 197 -0.17 0.75 20.39
C ARG A 197 -1.27 0.65 21.46
N ARG A 198 -1.95 -0.50 21.61
CA ARG A 198 -3.07 -0.67 22.54
C ARG A 198 -2.66 -1.05 23.94
N LYS A 199 -1.53 -1.71 24.15
CA LYS A 199 -1.13 -2.25 25.45
C LYS A 199 -1.08 -1.17 26.54
N ASP A 200 -0.91 0.07 26.16
CA ASP A 200 -0.91 1.22 27.07
C ASP A 200 -1.72 2.37 26.44
N GLN A 201 -2.92 2.62 26.95
CA GLN A 201 -3.79 3.69 26.44
C GLN A 201 -3.22 5.10 26.69
N THR A 202 -2.36 5.25 27.69
CA THR A 202 -1.67 6.50 28.03
C THR A 202 -0.41 6.71 27.20
N PHE A 203 0.12 5.66 26.58
CA PHE A 203 1.39 5.60 25.94
C PHE A 203 1.28 5.53 24.41
N ASN A 204 1.92 6.46 23.72
CA ASN A 204 2.11 6.40 22.28
C ASN A 204 3.48 5.81 21.93
N PRO A 205 3.60 4.49 21.69
CA PRO A 205 4.89 3.84 21.49
C PRO A 205 5.62 4.37 20.24
N PHE A 206 4.87 4.87 19.25
CA PHE A 206 5.43 5.40 18.02
C PHE A 206 5.89 6.86 18.12
N GLY A 207 5.50 7.59 19.14
CA GLY A 207 5.96 8.98 19.38
C GLY A 207 7.34 9.09 20.06
N LYS A 208 8.00 7.96 20.37
CA LYS A 208 9.33 7.95 20.98
C LYS A 208 10.45 8.12 19.97
N LYS A 209 11.45 8.96 20.29
CA LYS A 209 12.65 9.16 19.47
C LYS A 209 13.39 7.86 19.15
N SER A 210 13.33 6.85 20.06
CA SER A 210 13.91 5.53 19.83
C SER A 210 13.30 4.80 18.61
N ILE A 211 12.01 5.02 18.29
CA ILE A 211 11.38 4.46 17.09
C ILE A 211 11.90 5.12 15.82
N PHE A 212 12.12 6.45 15.87
CA PHE A 212 12.73 7.15 14.74
C PHE A 212 14.15 6.65 14.47
N LEU A 213 14.98 6.54 15.53
CA LEU A 213 16.36 6.05 15.41
C LEU A 213 16.39 4.58 14.95
N LEU A 214 15.50 3.74 15.45
CA LEU A 214 15.35 2.37 14.98
C LEU A 214 14.95 2.34 13.50
N GLY A 215 13.96 3.14 13.10
CA GLY A 215 13.53 3.26 11.71
C GLY A 215 14.65 3.74 10.80
N LEU A 216 15.41 4.75 11.23
CA LEU A 216 16.56 5.28 10.50
C LEU A 216 17.67 4.21 10.34
N GLY A 217 18.00 3.48 11.40
CA GLY A 217 18.97 2.38 11.33
C GLY A 217 18.53 1.28 10.36
N ILE A 218 17.27 0.84 10.43
CA ILE A 218 16.69 -0.14 9.52
C ILE A 218 16.67 0.40 8.07
N LEU A 219 16.33 1.68 7.87
CA LEU A 219 16.35 2.33 6.55
C LEU A 219 17.75 2.30 5.93
N ILE A 220 18.77 2.71 6.70
CA ILE A 220 20.18 2.71 6.23
C ILE A 220 20.63 1.30 5.88
N ILE A 221 20.37 0.31 6.75
CA ILE A 221 20.70 -1.10 6.48
C ILE A 221 19.97 -1.58 5.22
N GLY A 222 18.70 -1.28 5.09
CA GLY A 222 17.90 -1.65 3.91
C GLY A 222 18.46 -1.06 2.62
N ILE A 223 18.80 0.23 2.60
CA ILE A 223 19.44 0.91 1.46
C ILE A 223 20.79 0.27 1.13
N MET A 224 21.62 -0.03 2.14
CA MET A 224 22.92 -0.70 1.93
C MET A 224 22.74 -2.08 1.30
N ILE A 225 21.80 -2.89 1.81
CA ILE A 225 21.50 -4.22 1.24
C ILE A 225 20.97 -4.05 -0.19
N TRP A 226 20.07 -3.10 -0.43
CA TRP A 226 19.52 -2.86 -1.76
C TRP A 226 20.58 -2.35 -2.76
N TRP A 227 21.54 -1.56 -2.27
CA TRP A 227 22.67 -1.11 -3.07
C TRP A 227 23.63 -2.25 -3.44
N LEU A 228 23.96 -3.12 -2.47
CA LEU A 228 24.87 -4.25 -2.69
C LEU A 228 24.24 -5.40 -3.47
N TYR A 229 22.92 -5.60 -3.29
CA TYR A 229 22.13 -6.67 -3.90
C TYR A 229 20.82 -6.11 -4.44
N PRO A 230 20.88 -5.38 -5.58
CA PRO A 230 19.68 -4.77 -6.16
C PRO A 230 18.67 -5.80 -6.66
N GLY A 231 19.12 -7.02 -6.97
CA GLY A 231 18.30 -8.06 -7.56
C GLY A 231 17.89 -7.75 -9.00
N SER A 232 16.99 -8.55 -9.54
CA SER A 232 16.37 -8.27 -10.84
C SER A 232 15.20 -7.32 -10.63
N LEU A 233 15.35 -6.07 -11.01
CA LEU A 233 14.26 -5.11 -11.02
C LEU A 233 13.65 -5.04 -12.40
N LEU A 234 12.33 -5.20 -12.48
CA LEU A 234 11.57 -5.29 -13.70
C LEU A 234 10.55 -4.16 -13.75
N ILE A 235 10.26 -3.65 -14.94
CA ILE A 235 9.10 -2.79 -15.19
C ILE A 235 7.92 -3.65 -15.61
N ARG A 236 6.75 -3.31 -15.13
CA ARG A 236 5.50 -3.97 -15.49
C ARG A 236 4.57 -2.92 -16.11
N GLY A 237 4.36 -3.00 -17.42
CA GLY A 237 3.59 -2.00 -18.15
C GLY A 237 4.16 -0.60 -17.96
N GLU A 238 3.33 0.36 -17.57
CA GLU A 238 3.70 1.75 -17.29
C GLU A 238 4.08 2.00 -15.82
N ALA A 239 4.09 0.96 -14.97
CA ALA A 239 4.40 1.09 -13.54
C ALA A 239 5.81 1.62 -13.32
N ILE A 240 5.93 2.61 -12.45
CA ILE A 240 7.22 3.25 -12.14
C ILE A 240 7.91 2.68 -10.91
N GLU A 241 7.22 1.85 -10.15
CA GLU A 241 7.65 1.36 -8.84
C GLU A 241 8.83 0.38 -8.97
N LEU A 242 9.65 0.35 -7.90
CA LEU A 242 10.87 -0.45 -7.81
C LEU A 242 10.67 -1.74 -6.99
N PHE A 243 9.53 -2.39 -7.15
CA PHE A 243 9.22 -3.62 -6.43
C PHE A 243 8.71 -4.77 -7.33
N TYR A 244 9.19 -4.80 -8.56
CA TYR A 244 8.91 -5.91 -9.49
C TYR A 244 10.21 -6.66 -9.86
N PRO A 245 10.64 -7.67 -9.05
CA PRO A 245 10.10 -8.15 -7.78
C PRO A 245 10.53 -7.30 -6.57
N PRO A 246 9.78 -7.36 -5.46
CA PRO A 246 10.20 -6.73 -4.22
C PRO A 246 11.39 -7.48 -3.62
N THR A 247 12.56 -6.82 -3.57
CA THR A 247 13.80 -7.38 -3.04
C THR A 247 13.85 -7.29 -1.51
N ILE A 248 14.73 -8.05 -0.87
CA ILE A 248 14.94 -7.96 0.59
C ILE A 248 15.38 -6.56 1.01
N GLY A 249 16.28 -5.93 0.23
CA GLY A 249 16.71 -4.55 0.48
C GLY A 249 15.54 -3.56 0.44
N TYR A 250 14.66 -3.69 -0.56
CA TYR A 250 13.43 -2.91 -0.64
C TYR A 250 12.51 -3.12 0.58
N ILE A 251 12.26 -4.38 0.98
CA ILE A 251 11.39 -4.72 2.11
C ILE A 251 11.90 -4.06 3.39
N ILE A 252 13.19 -4.20 3.70
CA ILE A 252 13.82 -3.62 4.89
C ILE A 252 13.78 -2.08 4.84
N THR A 253 14.06 -1.49 3.68
CA THR A 253 13.97 -0.04 3.44
C THR A 253 12.56 0.48 3.71
N ALA A 254 11.54 -0.21 3.19
CA ALA A 254 10.15 0.15 3.41
C ALA A 254 9.75 0.09 4.89
N ILE A 255 10.17 -0.94 5.62
CA ILE A 255 9.91 -1.06 7.06
C ILE A 255 10.56 0.11 7.83
N GLY A 256 11.82 0.43 7.51
CA GLY A 256 12.53 1.55 8.13
C GLY A 256 11.81 2.89 7.91
N LEU A 257 11.44 3.17 6.66
CA LEU A 257 10.70 4.38 6.29
C LEU A 257 9.34 4.47 7.00
N ILE A 258 8.60 3.36 7.03
CA ILE A 258 7.30 3.29 7.71
C ILE A 258 7.44 3.63 9.20
N LEU A 259 8.44 3.10 9.90
CA LEU A 259 8.68 3.42 11.32
C LEU A 259 8.97 4.92 11.52
N MET A 260 9.76 5.53 10.64
CA MET A 260 10.04 6.96 10.69
C MET A 260 8.77 7.79 10.46
N LEU A 261 7.95 7.43 9.46
CA LEU A 261 6.66 8.09 9.19
C LEU A 261 5.70 7.97 10.38
N PHE A 262 5.64 6.79 11.00
CA PHE A 262 4.86 6.60 12.23
C PHE A 262 5.33 7.54 13.34
N TYR A 263 6.65 7.69 13.55
CA TYR A 263 7.17 8.63 14.53
C TYR A 263 6.79 10.07 14.22
N ILE A 264 7.02 10.52 12.98
CA ILE A 264 6.78 11.90 12.56
C ILE A 264 5.31 12.28 12.78
N VAL A 265 4.39 11.46 12.28
CA VAL A 265 2.95 11.74 12.36
C VAL A 265 2.41 11.60 13.80
N ASN A 266 2.94 10.64 14.57
CA ASN A 266 2.50 10.44 15.95
C ASN A 266 3.13 11.43 16.94
N ARG A 267 4.17 12.16 16.56
CA ARG A 267 4.76 13.21 17.41
C ARG A 267 3.83 14.41 17.57
N MET A 268 3.12 14.77 16.50
CA MET A 268 2.19 15.90 16.45
C MET A 268 0.91 15.53 15.68
N PRO A 269 0.08 14.60 16.19
CA PRO A 269 -1.03 14.03 15.42
C PRO A 269 -2.14 15.05 15.10
N SER A 270 -2.20 16.17 15.83
CA SER A 270 -3.21 17.23 15.63
C SER A 270 -2.75 18.37 14.74
N LEU A 271 -1.53 18.31 14.17
CA LEU A 271 -1.00 19.37 13.34
C LEU A 271 -1.92 19.71 12.17
N PHE A 272 -2.19 21.00 11.99
CA PHE A 272 -3.15 21.50 10.98
C PHE A 272 -2.76 21.12 9.54
N ILE A 273 -1.47 21.12 9.23
CA ILE A 273 -0.95 20.77 7.90
C ILE A 273 -1.30 19.34 7.47
N TYR A 274 -1.68 18.47 8.42
CA TYR A 274 -2.12 17.11 8.10
C TYR A 274 -3.61 17.02 7.71
N ASN A 275 -4.39 18.09 7.82
CA ASN A 275 -5.82 18.04 7.51
C ASN A 275 -6.13 17.54 6.09
N PRO A 276 -5.46 18.02 5.02
CA PRO A 276 -5.71 17.52 3.67
C PRO A 276 -5.46 15.99 3.55
N LEU A 277 -4.38 15.50 4.16
CA LEU A 277 -4.07 14.07 4.19
C LEU A 277 -5.13 13.28 4.97
N ARG A 278 -5.63 13.81 6.10
CA ARG A 278 -6.70 13.15 6.86
C ARG A 278 -7.97 13.00 6.04
N TYR A 279 -8.36 14.03 5.30
CA TYR A 279 -9.55 13.97 4.44
C TYR A 279 -9.43 12.83 3.42
N LEU A 280 -8.30 12.73 2.74
CA LEU A 280 -8.00 11.61 1.82
C LEU A 280 -8.03 10.26 2.56
N GLY A 281 -7.42 10.16 3.74
CA GLY A 281 -7.32 8.94 4.51
C GLY A 281 -8.65 8.44 5.07
N GLU A 282 -9.55 9.34 5.48
CA GLU A 282 -10.91 9.02 5.97
C GLU A 282 -11.78 8.34 4.90
N SER A 283 -11.47 8.52 3.62
CA SER A 283 -12.20 7.93 2.49
C SER A 283 -11.27 7.19 1.53
N SER A 284 -10.21 6.59 2.05
CA SER A 284 -9.11 6.04 1.24
C SER A 284 -9.54 4.99 0.21
N LEU A 285 -10.53 4.13 0.51
CA LEU A 285 -11.06 3.15 -0.46
C LEU A 285 -11.76 3.87 -1.62
N PHE A 286 -12.60 4.86 -1.32
CA PHE A 286 -13.27 5.64 -2.35
C PHE A 286 -12.25 6.41 -3.20
N MET A 287 -11.24 7.04 -2.58
CA MET A 287 -10.17 7.73 -3.31
C MET A 287 -9.38 6.78 -4.20
N TYR A 288 -9.12 5.53 -3.71
CA TYR A 288 -8.48 4.49 -4.52
C TYR A 288 -9.30 4.19 -5.79
N VAL A 289 -10.59 3.96 -5.68
CA VAL A 289 -11.43 3.62 -6.83
C VAL A 289 -11.64 4.82 -7.76
N LEU A 290 -11.72 6.03 -7.21
CA LEU A 290 -12.00 7.24 -7.97
C LEU A 290 -10.81 7.71 -8.81
N HIS A 291 -9.57 7.65 -8.27
CA HIS A 291 -8.42 8.23 -8.97
C HIS A 291 -8.06 7.48 -10.25
N ILE A 292 -8.27 6.16 -10.30
CA ILE A 292 -7.89 5.32 -11.45
C ILE A 292 -8.61 5.78 -12.74
N PRO A 293 -9.96 5.81 -12.80
CA PRO A 293 -10.65 6.24 -14.03
C PRO A 293 -10.38 7.71 -14.38
N LEU A 294 -10.14 8.57 -13.40
CA LEU A 294 -9.79 9.97 -13.67
C LEU A 294 -8.39 10.09 -14.30
N ILE A 295 -7.43 9.29 -13.86
CA ILE A 295 -6.12 9.23 -14.51
C ILE A 295 -6.26 8.64 -15.90
N GLU A 296 -6.87 7.47 -16.04
CA GLU A 296 -6.95 6.69 -17.27
C GLU A 296 -7.73 7.40 -18.38
N TYR A 297 -8.92 7.93 -18.05
CA TYR A 297 -9.84 8.46 -19.06
C TYR A 297 -9.85 9.98 -19.20
N VAL A 298 -9.24 10.72 -18.26
CA VAL A 298 -9.25 12.19 -18.30
C VAL A 298 -7.84 12.76 -18.41
N ILE A 299 -6.92 12.31 -17.52
CA ILE A 299 -5.59 12.92 -17.43
C ILE A 299 -4.66 12.35 -18.49
N SER A 300 -4.53 11.03 -18.56
CA SER A 300 -3.57 10.35 -19.46
C SER A 300 -3.81 10.68 -20.95
N PRO A 301 -5.04 10.67 -21.48
CA PRO A 301 -5.26 11.03 -22.90
C PRO A 301 -4.89 12.46 -23.24
N THR A 302 -4.93 13.38 -22.25
CA THR A 302 -4.68 14.81 -22.47
C THR A 302 -3.23 15.20 -22.22
N TRP A 303 -2.58 14.51 -21.29
CA TRP A 303 -1.29 14.94 -20.71
C TRP A 303 -0.19 13.87 -20.77
N SER A 304 -0.23 12.91 -21.68
CA SER A 304 0.86 11.92 -21.83
C SER A 304 2.17 12.56 -22.34
N GLY A 305 3.31 11.96 -21.99
CA GLY A 305 4.64 12.34 -22.48
C GLY A 305 5.15 13.69 -22.00
N GLN A 306 4.71 14.16 -20.81
CA GLN A 306 5.10 15.46 -20.28
C GLN A 306 6.44 15.42 -19.53
N SER A 307 7.07 16.60 -19.39
CA SER A 307 8.22 16.80 -18.50
C SER A 307 7.82 16.65 -17.04
N VAL A 308 8.80 16.35 -16.18
CA VAL A 308 8.58 16.24 -14.71
C VAL A 308 8.01 17.52 -14.11
N GLN A 309 8.43 18.70 -14.59
CA GLN A 309 7.92 19.97 -14.09
C GLN A 309 6.41 20.13 -14.38
N LYS A 310 5.98 19.83 -15.61
CA LYS A 310 4.57 19.85 -15.97
C LYS A 310 3.78 18.79 -15.20
N PHE A 311 4.32 17.60 -15.06
CA PHE A 311 3.72 16.54 -14.23
C PHE A 311 3.45 17.05 -12.80
N ILE A 312 4.41 17.70 -12.15
CA ILE A 312 4.23 18.22 -10.78
C ILE A 312 3.05 19.21 -10.71
N LEU A 313 2.91 20.09 -11.69
CA LEU A 313 1.80 21.05 -11.73
C LEU A 313 0.45 20.34 -11.90
N ILE A 314 0.35 19.38 -12.84
CA ILE A 314 -0.86 18.60 -13.07
C ILE A 314 -1.20 17.78 -11.82
N TYR A 315 -0.21 17.16 -11.21
CA TYR A 315 -0.36 16.35 -10.01
C TYR A 315 -0.87 17.17 -8.81
N ILE A 316 -0.31 18.36 -8.58
CA ILE A 316 -0.78 19.27 -7.51
C ILE A 316 -2.23 19.69 -7.76
N GLY A 317 -2.59 20.05 -9.00
CA GLY A 317 -3.96 20.38 -9.37
C GLY A 317 -4.94 19.22 -9.17
N PHE A 318 -4.53 18.02 -9.57
CA PHE A 318 -5.34 16.80 -9.38
C PHE A 318 -5.50 16.44 -7.93
N LEU A 319 -4.43 16.53 -7.12
CA LEU A 319 -4.51 16.31 -5.68
C LEU A 319 -5.43 17.32 -4.99
N PHE A 320 -5.35 18.59 -5.37
CA PHE A 320 -6.26 19.60 -4.82
C PHE A 320 -7.71 19.25 -5.11
N PHE A 321 -8.03 18.82 -6.33
CA PHE A 321 -9.34 18.34 -6.69
C PHE A 321 -9.80 17.14 -5.85
N LEU A 322 -8.94 16.13 -5.67
CA LEU A 322 -9.25 14.96 -4.82
C LEU A 322 -9.45 15.35 -3.35
N ILE A 323 -8.67 16.30 -2.83
CA ILE A 323 -8.82 16.81 -1.46
C ILE A 323 -10.17 17.53 -1.30
N LEU A 324 -10.62 18.31 -2.28
CA LEU A 324 -11.95 18.93 -2.24
C LEU A 324 -13.07 17.90 -2.18
N ILE A 325 -12.98 16.83 -3.00
CA ILE A 325 -13.94 15.73 -2.96
C ILE A 325 -13.91 15.05 -1.58
N ALA A 326 -12.72 14.74 -1.06
CA ALA A 326 -12.55 14.12 0.24
C ALA A 326 -13.13 14.98 1.38
N TYR A 327 -12.95 16.30 1.32
CA TYR A 327 -13.57 17.24 2.24
C TYR A 327 -15.10 17.22 2.14
N GLY A 328 -15.64 17.26 0.91
CA GLY A 328 -17.09 17.13 0.67
C GLY A 328 -17.67 15.82 1.25
N LEU A 329 -16.97 14.70 1.06
CA LEU A 329 -17.34 13.41 1.67
C LEU A 329 -17.31 13.46 3.19
N ARG A 330 -16.38 14.16 3.80
CA ARG A 330 -16.33 14.35 5.24
C ARG A 330 -17.53 15.15 5.74
N VAL A 331 -17.91 16.25 5.06
CA VAL A 331 -19.13 17.01 5.36
C VAL A 331 -20.35 16.13 5.21
N LEU A 332 -20.48 15.39 4.11
CA LEU A 332 -21.59 14.45 3.90
C LEU A 332 -21.67 13.39 5.01
N LYS A 333 -20.52 12.87 5.46
CA LYS A 333 -20.47 11.91 6.60
C LYS A 333 -20.95 12.52 7.91
N SER A 334 -20.75 13.81 8.14
CA SER A 334 -21.20 14.49 9.36
C SER A 334 -22.70 14.79 9.36
N THR A 335 -23.27 15.07 8.20
CA THR A 335 -24.70 15.43 8.03
C THR A 335 -25.59 14.21 7.87
N TRP A 336 -25.17 13.22 7.07
CA TRP A 336 -25.96 12.01 6.79
C TRP A 336 -25.53 10.85 7.69
N ARG A 337 -26.11 10.72 8.88
CA ARG A 337 -25.72 9.69 9.88
C ARG A 337 -26.24 8.29 9.53
N ASP A 338 -27.45 8.17 8.98
CA ASP A 338 -28.13 6.89 8.71
C ASP A 338 -27.88 6.36 7.30
N ARG A 339 -26.63 6.46 6.86
CA ARG A 339 -26.22 5.99 5.54
C ARG A 339 -26.38 4.47 5.42
N PRO A 340 -26.83 3.97 4.24
CA PRO A 340 -26.81 2.54 3.94
C PRO A 340 -25.41 1.92 4.12
N PHE A 341 -25.38 0.64 4.47
CA PHE A 341 -24.13 -0.09 4.75
C PHE A 341 -23.12 0.00 3.60
N ILE A 342 -23.57 -0.14 2.35
CA ILE A 342 -22.71 -0.07 1.16
C ILE A 342 -22.03 1.31 1.06
N ILE A 343 -22.78 2.39 1.28
CA ILE A 343 -22.23 3.75 1.25
C ILE A 343 -21.21 3.92 2.38
N ARG A 344 -21.52 3.47 3.61
CA ARG A 344 -20.56 3.49 4.71
C ARG A 344 -19.28 2.72 4.40
N PHE A 345 -19.41 1.59 3.74
CA PHE A 345 -18.26 0.78 3.34
C PHE A 345 -17.36 1.53 2.32
N LEU A 346 -17.95 2.13 1.30
CA LEU A 346 -17.23 2.81 0.22
C LEU A 346 -16.54 4.10 0.69
N ILE A 347 -17.28 5.00 1.34
CA ILE A 347 -16.74 6.31 1.71
C ILE A 347 -16.01 6.33 3.05
N GLY A 348 -16.01 5.22 3.77
CA GLY A 348 -15.44 5.10 5.11
C GLY A 348 -16.43 5.56 6.18
N GLY A 349 -16.80 4.68 7.11
CA GLY A 349 -17.76 4.92 8.18
C GLY A 349 -17.22 4.67 9.55
#